data_a40fd0e22cc38da7c141517238273241
#
_entry.id   a40fd0e22cc38da7c141517238273241
#
_cell.length_a   1.000
_cell.length_b   1.000
_cell.length_c   1.000
_cell.angle_alpha   90.00
_cell.angle_beta   90.00
_cell.angle_gamma   90.00
#
_symmetry.space_group_name_H-M   'P 1'
#
loop_
_entity.id
_entity.type
_entity.pdbx_description
1 polymer ?
#
loop_
_entity_poly.entity_id
_entity_poly.type
_entity_poly.pdbx_seq_one_letter_code
_entity_poly.pdbx_strand_id
1 'polypeptide(L)'
;VVESTSVYHFPVVSYLQENDIFVSVVNPLIIKKYASMDIRKVKTDKADSLKLASYVLDNYRHLVNYSAEDEIYSELRILSRQYLHYVKVLANAKVNLTDILDRTFPGIKPLLKGHIRTTGKNKLCDFVEKFWHCDVITSMSESKFVSEYIKWAKKKGYHPNETKAKSLYANALESIPTLPSNSPSTKMLVLEA
;
A
#
# COMPACT_ATOMS: atom_id res chain seq x y z
N VAL A 1 -28.51 -16.43 16.05
CA VAL A 1 -27.20 -15.77 16.16
C VAL A 1 -26.41 -16.04 14.90
N VAL A 2 -25.68 -15.04 14.43
CA VAL A 2 -24.83 -15.10 13.24
C VAL A 2 -23.41 -14.64 13.61
N GLU A 3 -22.41 -15.30 13.06
CA GLU A 3 -21.02 -14.88 13.20
C GLU A 3 -20.68 -13.77 12.20
N SER A 4 -20.03 -12.68 12.64
CA SER A 4 -19.67 -11.57 11.76
C SER A 4 -18.47 -11.92 10.86
N THR A 5 -18.72 -12.69 9.81
CA THR A 5 -17.71 -13.13 8.84
C THR A 5 -17.68 -12.17 7.64
N SER A 6 -16.78 -11.17 7.67
CA SER A 6 -16.66 -10.16 6.62
C SER A 6 -18.00 -9.50 6.28
N VAL A 7 -18.39 -9.47 5.01
CA VAL A 7 -19.67 -8.91 4.50
C VAL A 7 -20.78 -9.96 4.31
N TYR A 8 -20.45 -11.24 4.47
CA TYR A 8 -21.38 -12.34 4.11
C TYR A 8 -22.56 -12.48 5.05
N HIS A 9 -22.48 -11.97 6.26
CA HIS A 9 -23.60 -12.03 7.22
C HIS A 9 -24.68 -10.98 6.94
N PHE A 10 -24.37 -9.86 6.28
CA PHE A 10 -25.32 -8.76 6.06
C PHE A 10 -26.59 -9.18 5.33
N PRO A 11 -26.56 -9.88 4.18
CA PRO A 11 -27.78 -10.28 3.49
C PRO A 11 -28.69 -11.16 4.33
N VAL A 12 -28.09 -12.07 5.13
CA VAL A 12 -28.85 -12.97 6.01
C VAL A 12 -29.46 -12.19 7.17
N VAL A 13 -28.71 -11.28 7.77
CA VAL A 13 -29.18 -10.44 8.88
C VAL A 13 -30.32 -9.54 8.42
N SER A 14 -30.18 -8.86 7.27
CA SER A 14 -31.24 -8.01 6.70
C SER A 14 -32.51 -8.80 6.46
N TYR A 15 -32.43 -9.96 5.79
CA TYR A 15 -33.58 -10.81 5.53
C TYR A 15 -34.27 -11.26 6.80
N LEU A 16 -33.54 -11.66 7.84
CA LEU A 16 -34.11 -12.09 9.11
C LEU A 16 -34.79 -10.94 9.85
N GLN A 17 -34.18 -9.75 9.84
CA GLN A 17 -34.77 -8.55 10.48
C GLN A 17 -36.01 -8.05 9.76
N GLU A 18 -36.07 -8.11 8.42
CA GLU A 18 -37.25 -7.80 7.61
C GLU A 18 -38.45 -8.74 7.92
N ASN A 19 -38.16 -9.91 8.47
CA ASN A 19 -39.17 -10.87 8.93
C ASN A 19 -39.39 -10.88 10.46
N ASP A 20 -39.03 -9.79 11.15
CA ASP A 20 -39.18 -9.59 12.60
C ASP A 20 -38.47 -10.66 13.46
N ILE A 21 -37.42 -11.30 12.93
CA ILE A 21 -36.64 -12.30 13.67
C ILE A 21 -35.53 -11.60 14.43
N PHE A 22 -35.44 -11.87 15.75
CA PHE A 22 -34.32 -11.42 16.57
C PHE A 22 -33.00 -11.98 16.05
N VAL A 23 -32.06 -11.11 15.73
CA VAL A 23 -30.73 -11.48 15.24
C VAL A 23 -29.67 -10.84 16.09
N SER A 24 -28.77 -11.65 16.63
CA SER A 24 -27.55 -11.17 17.29
C SER A 24 -26.31 -11.55 16.46
N VAL A 25 -25.48 -10.56 16.15
CA VAL A 25 -24.24 -10.76 15.39
C VAL A 25 -23.06 -10.78 16.36
N VAL A 26 -22.31 -11.87 16.39
CA VAL A 26 -21.24 -12.11 17.35
C VAL A 26 -19.87 -12.08 16.65
N ASN A 27 -18.90 -11.47 17.31
CA ASN A 27 -17.53 -11.43 16.80
C ASN A 27 -16.90 -12.85 16.76
N PRO A 28 -16.32 -13.29 15.63
CA PRO A 28 -15.64 -14.57 15.48
C PRO A 28 -14.61 -14.88 16.57
N LEU A 29 -13.92 -13.86 17.08
CA LEU A 29 -12.93 -14.03 18.14
C LEU A 29 -13.56 -14.49 19.45
N ILE A 30 -14.80 -14.07 19.75
CA ILE A 30 -15.53 -14.50 20.96
C ILE A 30 -15.87 -15.98 20.84
N ILE A 31 -16.43 -16.39 19.69
CA ILE A 31 -16.76 -17.80 19.43
C ILE A 31 -15.50 -18.66 19.45
N LYS A 32 -14.42 -18.21 18.85
CA LYS A 32 -13.13 -18.91 18.87
C LYS A 32 -12.57 -19.05 20.30
N LYS A 33 -12.67 -18.02 21.12
CA LYS A 33 -12.26 -18.07 22.53
C LYS A 33 -13.11 -19.03 23.34
N TYR A 34 -14.42 -18.99 23.16
CA TYR A 34 -15.36 -19.93 23.77
C TYR A 34 -15.04 -21.38 23.37
N ALA A 35 -14.85 -21.64 22.08
CA ALA A 35 -14.53 -22.95 21.53
C ALA A 35 -13.13 -23.45 21.92
N SER A 36 -12.19 -22.56 22.34
CA SER A 36 -10.84 -22.99 22.77
C SER A 36 -10.83 -23.72 24.12
N MET A 37 -11.92 -23.70 24.85
CA MET A 37 -12.12 -24.49 26.06
C MET A 37 -12.31 -26.00 25.77
N ASP A 38 -12.62 -26.38 24.53
CA ASP A 38 -12.76 -27.76 24.09
C ASP A 38 -11.44 -28.39 23.66
N ILE A 39 -11.18 -29.58 24.17
CA ILE A 39 -9.91 -30.31 23.96
C ILE A 39 -9.78 -30.85 22.53
N ARG A 40 -10.86 -30.98 21.77
CA ARG A 40 -10.86 -31.54 20.41
C ARG A 40 -10.99 -30.47 19.31
N LYS A 41 -9.92 -30.26 18.57
CA LYS A 41 -9.85 -29.32 17.43
C LYS A 41 -10.30 -29.96 16.11
N VAL A 42 -11.56 -30.39 16.02
CA VAL A 42 -12.13 -30.80 14.72
C VAL A 42 -12.70 -29.56 14.03
N LYS A 43 -12.17 -29.22 12.85
CA LYS A 43 -12.64 -28.07 12.06
C LYS A 43 -13.57 -28.58 10.96
N THR A 44 -14.87 -28.52 11.20
CA THR A 44 -15.91 -28.77 10.22
C THR A 44 -17.05 -27.78 10.45
N ASP A 45 -17.79 -27.43 9.40
CA ASP A 45 -18.92 -26.49 9.47
C ASP A 45 -19.96 -26.97 10.49
N LYS A 46 -20.19 -28.28 10.58
CA LYS A 46 -21.08 -28.89 11.58
C LYS A 46 -20.58 -28.65 13.02
N ALA A 47 -19.27 -28.81 13.25
CA ALA A 47 -18.69 -28.58 14.58
C ALA A 47 -18.75 -27.09 14.95
N ASP A 48 -18.53 -26.21 13.98
CA ASP A 48 -18.57 -24.76 14.22
C ASP A 48 -20.01 -24.27 14.45
N SER A 49 -21.01 -24.84 13.76
CA SER A 49 -22.44 -24.57 14.03
C SER A 49 -22.86 -25.03 15.43
N LEU A 50 -22.40 -26.19 15.90
CA LEU A 50 -22.66 -26.67 17.26
C LEU A 50 -22.04 -25.79 18.33
N LYS A 51 -20.81 -25.30 18.12
CA LYS A 51 -20.15 -24.37 19.04
C LYS A 51 -20.93 -23.04 19.14
N LEU A 52 -21.39 -22.53 18.00
CA LEU A 52 -22.20 -21.33 17.96
C LEU A 52 -23.52 -21.54 18.72
N ALA A 53 -24.19 -22.68 18.52
CA ALA A 53 -25.40 -23.02 19.22
C ALA A 53 -25.17 -23.15 20.76
N SER A 54 -24.08 -23.81 21.19
CA SER A 54 -23.72 -23.91 22.61
C SER A 54 -23.45 -22.53 23.21
N TYR A 55 -22.70 -21.66 22.49
CA TYR A 55 -22.48 -20.30 22.93
C TYR A 55 -23.80 -19.53 23.16
N VAL A 56 -24.75 -19.67 22.24
CA VAL A 56 -26.06 -19.04 22.33
C VAL A 56 -26.83 -19.49 23.57
N LEU A 57 -26.83 -20.79 23.84
CA LEU A 57 -27.52 -21.35 25.01
C LEU A 57 -26.93 -20.85 26.33
N ASP A 58 -25.62 -20.76 26.42
CA ASP A 58 -24.93 -20.31 27.63
C ASP A 58 -25.01 -18.79 27.84
N ASN A 59 -25.19 -18.03 26.78
CA ASN A 59 -25.13 -16.56 26.79
C ASN A 59 -26.39 -15.85 26.34
N TYR A 60 -27.55 -16.55 26.25
CA TYR A 60 -28.75 -16.00 25.65
C TYR A 60 -29.25 -14.69 26.29
N ARG A 61 -29.02 -14.51 27.60
CA ARG A 61 -29.38 -13.29 28.35
C ARG A 61 -28.52 -12.06 28.00
N HIS A 62 -27.37 -12.28 27.39
CA HIS A 62 -26.41 -11.24 27.03
C HIS A 62 -26.42 -10.95 25.53
N LEU A 63 -27.25 -11.65 24.77
CA LEU A 63 -27.39 -11.40 23.35
C LEU A 63 -28.11 -10.08 23.11
N VAL A 64 -27.56 -9.25 22.28
CA VAL A 64 -28.11 -7.96 21.87
C VAL A 64 -28.67 -8.08 20.46
N ASN A 65 -29.86 -7.54 20.24
CA ASN A 65 -30.36 -7.47 18.87
C ASN A 65 -29.46 -6.61 18.00
N TYR A 66 -29.13 -7.12 16.83
CA TYR A 66 -28.31 -6.39 15.89
C TYR A 66 -29.04 -5.15 15.41
N SER A 67 -28.46 -3.99 15.59
CA SER A 67 -28.88 -2.75 14.93
C SER A 67 -27.95 -2.53 13.75
N ALA A 68 -28.51 -2.30 12.57
CA ALA A 68 -27.69 -1.88 11.43
C ALA A 68 -26.94 -0.60 11.80
N GLU A 69 -25.63 -0.59 11.57
CA GLU A 69 -24.88 0.65 11.66
C GLU A 69 -25.46 1.65 10.64
N ASP A 70 -25.44 2.92 11.01
CA ASP A 70 -25.80 4.00 10.09
C ASP A 70 -25.05 3.79 8.77
N GLU A 71 -25.73 3.86 7.65
CA GLU A 71 -25.20 3.62 6.30
C GLU A 71 -23.93 4.43 6.04
N ILE A 72 -23.90 5.66 6.57
CA ILE A 72 -22.74 6.56 6.54
C ILE A 72 -21.49 5.95 7.20
N TYR A 73 -21.63 5.29 8.37
CA TYR A 73 -20.47 4.66 9.03
C TYR A 73 -19.98 3.43 8.27
N SER A 74 -20.87 2.69 7.64
CA SER A 74 -20.50 1.56 6.78
C SER A 74 -19.70 2.03 5.56
N GLU A 75 -20.15 3.08 4.88
CA GLU A 75 -19.44 3.70 3.76
C GLU A 75 -18.07 4.26 4.19
N LEU A 76 -18.00 5.00 5.29
CA LEU A 76 -16.76 5.54 5.82
C LEU A 76 -15.74 4.42 6.15
N ARG A 77 -16.22 3.29 6.66
CA ARG A 77 -15.38 2.13 6.94
C ARG A 77 -14.80 1.53 5.65
N ILE A 78 -15.60 1.43 4.60
CA ILE A 78 -15.15 0.95 3.29
C ILE A 78 -14.10 1.92 2.71
N LEU A 79 -14.38 3.21 2.70
CA LEU A 79 -13.48 4.24 2.21
C LEU A 79 -12.15 4.26 2.99
N SER A 80 -12.20 4.13 4.32
CA SER A 80 -11.00 4.04 5.16
C SER A 80 -10.14 2.82 4.81
N ARG A 81 -10.77 1.65 4.58
CA ARG A 81 -10.04 0.44 4.18
C ARG A 81 -9.38 0.61 2.80
N GLN A 82 -10.08 1.22 1.85
CA GLN A 82 -9.53 1.53 0.53
C GLN A 82 -8.38 2.52 0.62
N TYR A 83 -8.53 3.58 1.40
CA TYR A 83 -7.46 4.54 1.64
C TYR A 83 -6.19 3.86 2.19
N LEU A 84 -6.34 3.05 3.24
CA LEU A 84 -5.23 2.31 3.83
C LEU A 84 -4.59 1.31 2.84
N HIS A 85 -5.39 0.70 1.96
CA HIS A 85 -4.87 -0.15 0.89
C HIS A 85 -3.98 0.65 -0.06
N TYR A 86 -4.44 1.80 -0.57
CA TYR A 86 -3.63 2.65 -1.46
C TYR A 86 -2.38 3.21 -0.78
N VAL A 87 -2.46 3.55 0.50
CA VAL A 87 -1.28 3.96 1.28
C VAL A 87 -0.22 2.86 1.32
N LYS A 88 -0.63 1.59 1.52
CA LYS A 88 0.29 0.44 1.48
C LYS A 88 0.89 0.23 0.09
N VAL A 89 0.07 0.29 -0.96
CA VAL A 89 0.55 0.17 -2.35
C VAL A 89 1.59 1.23 -2.65
N LEU A 90 1.31 2.49 -2.30
CA LEU A 90 2.25 3.59 -2.48
C LEU A 90 3.55 3.40 -1.69
N ALA A 91 3.46 2.91 -0.45
CA ALA A 91 4.64 2.63 0.37
C ALA A 91 5.50 1.53 -0.26
N ASN A 92 4.89 0.45 -0.73
CA ASN A 92 5.59 -0.65 -1.40
C ASN A 92 6.25 -0.21 -2.70
N ALA A 93 5.57 0.60 -3.53
CA ALA A 93 6.15 1.16 -4.75
C ALA A 93 7.37 2.04 -4.44
N LYS A 94 7.31 2.89 -3.40
CA LYS A 94 8.46 3.70 -2.97
C LYS A 94 9.62 2.86 -2.49
N VAL A 95 9.38 1.75 -1.80
CA VAL A 95 10.43 0.82 -1.36
C VAL A 95 11.06 0.15 -2.57
N ASN A 96 10.25 -0.36 -3.51
CA ASN A 96 10.72 -0.99 -4.73
C ASN A 96 11.59 -0.04 -5.57
N LEU A 97 11.10 1.17 -5.84
CA LEU A 97 11.88 2.18 -6.56
C LEU A 97 13.21 2.48 -5.84
N THR A 98 13.19 2.55 -4.50
CA THR A 98 14.41 2.80 -3.72
C THR A 98 15.42 1.68 -3.90
N ASP A 99 15.00 0.42 -3.79
CA ASP A 99 15.87 -0.75 -3.95
C ASP A 99 16.52 -0.78 -5.34
N ILE A 100 15.76 -0.49 -6.37
CA ILE A 100 16.27 -0.44 -7.75
C ILE A 100 17.22 0.74 -7.96
N LEU A 101 16.91 1.90 -7.39
CA LEU A 101 17.80 3.05 -7.48
C LEU A 101 19.11 2.86 -6.70
N ASP A 102 19.07 2.18 -5.57
CA ASP A 102 20.30 1.84 -4.83
C ASP A 102 21.21 0.89 -5.64
N ARG A 103 20.67 0.19 -6.64
CA ARG A 103 21.42 -0.68 -7.56
C ARG A 103 21.86 -0.01 -8.86
N THR A 104 21.18 1.06 -9.29
CA THR A 104 21.44 1.75 -10.57
C THR A 104 22.03 3.14 -10.39
N PHE A 105 21.66 3.81 -9.31
CA PHE A 105 22.09 5.16 -8.99
C PHE A 105 22.14 5.38 -7.46
N PRO A 106 23.07 4.75 -6.73
CA PRO A 106 23.22 4.92 -5.29
C PRO A 106 23.29 6.39 -4.87
N GLY A 107 22.66 6.74 -3.76
CA GLY A 107 22.73 8.11 -3.21
C GLY A 107 21.86 9.17 -3.89
N ILE A 108 21.11 8.85 -4.96
CA ILE A 108 20.28 9.82 -5.69
C ILE A 108 19.09 10.34 -4.87
N LYS A 109 18.48 9.47 -4.06
CA LYS A 109 17.24 9.75 -3.32
C LYS A 109 17.33 10.98 -2.39
N PRO A 110 18.35 11.16 -1.51
CA PRO A 110 18.47 12.35 -0.69
C PRO A 110 18.71 13.63 -1.50
N LEU A 111 19.35 13.52 -2.66
CA LEU A 111 19.63 14.65 -3.54
C LEU A 111 18.35 15.18 -4.24
N LEU A 112 17.36 14.34 -4.47
CA LEU A 112 16.12 14.71 -5.15
C LEU A 112 14.89 14.66 -4.22
N LYS A 113 15.11 14.64 -2.90
CA LYS A 113 14.01 14.74 -1.92
C LYS A 113 13.15 15.97 -2.22
N GLY A 114 11.85 15.75 -2.38
CA GLY A 114 10.86 16.80 -2.55
C GLY A 114 9.51 16.30 -2.10
N HIS A 115 8.61 17.24 -1.76
CA HIS A 115 7.22 16.91 -1.49
C HIS A 115 6.53 16.46 -2.80
N ILE A 116 5.70 15.44 -2.70
CA ILE A 116 4.75 15.10 -3.77
C ILE A 116 3.81 16.30 -3.91
N ARG A 117 3.78 16.91 -5.08
CA ARG A 117 2.86 18.01 -5.36
C ARG A 117 1.42 17.47 -5.38
N THR A 118 0.46 18.33 -5.09
CA THR A 118 -0.99 18.01 -5.20
C THR A 118 -1.38 17.46 -6.58
N THR A 119 -0.57 17.71 -7.60
CA THR A 119 -0.70 17.18 -8.96
C THR A 119 -0.17 15.74 -9.11
N GLY A 120 0.29 15.10 -8.04
CA GLY A 120 0.90 13.76 -8.08
C GLY A 120 2.34 13.72 -8.63
N LYS A 121 2.91 14.86 -9.07
CA LYS A 121 4.28 14.91 -9.60
C LYS A 121 5.32 14.67 -8.53
N ASN A 122 6.23 13.74 -8.80
CA ASN A 122 7.38 13.44 -7.96
C ASN A 122 8.67 13.72 -8.75
N LYS A 123 9.49 14.63 -8.22
CA LYS A 123 10.73 15.06 -8.90
C LYS A 123 11.74 13.92 -9.10
N LEU A 124 11.81 12.98 -8.17
CA LEU A 124 12.68 11.81 -8.28
C LEU A 124 12.22 10.91 -9.44
N CYS A 125 10.93 10.56 -9.48
CA CYS A 125 10.37 9.73 -10.56
C CYS A 125 10.55 10.39 -11.93
N ASP A 126 10.20 11.68 -12.05
CA ASP A 126 10.40 12.43 -13.29
C ASP A 126 11.88 12.53 -13.70
N PHE A 127 12.81 12.54 -12.74
CA PHE A 127 14.24 12.59 -13.02
C PHE A 127 14.74 11.23 -13.52
N VAL A 128 14.42 10.15 -12.84
CA VAL A 128 14.89 8.80 -13.21
C VAL A 128 14.26 8.29 -14.50
N GLU A 129 13.10 8.80 -14.90
CA GLU A 129 12.52 8.55 -16.22
C GLU A 129 13.49 8.91 -17.36
N LYS A 130 14.26 9.99 -17.19
CA LYS A 130 15.27 10.43 -18.17
C LYS A 130 16.68 9.95 -17.83
N PHE A 131 17.07 10.05 -16.56
CA PHE A 131 18.42 9.77 -16.05
C PHE A 131 18.38 8.55 -15.12
N TRP A 132 18.02 7.40 -15.66
CA TRP A 132 17.70 6.18 -14.94
C TRP A 132 18.91 5.43 -14.35
N HIS A 133 20.14 5.82 -14.72
CA HIS A 133 21.39 5.19 -14.28
C HIS A 133 22.50 6.23 -14.15
N CYS A 134 23.45 6.02 -13.21
CA CYS A 134 24.60 6.93 -13.05
C CYS A 134 25.44 7.03 -14.33
N ASP A 135 25.64 5.93 -15.07
CA ASP A 135 26.42 5.93 -16.33
C ASP A 135 25.78 6.80 -17.43
N VAL A 136 24.47 6.95 -17.44
CA VAL A 136 23.79 7.87 -18.38
C VAL A 136 24.25 9.31 -18.16
N ILE A 137 24.56 9.66 -16.92
CA ILE A 137 25.07 11.00 -16.56
C ILE A 137 26.58 11.10 -16.83
N THR A 138 27.35 10.11 -16.38
CA THR A 138 28.83 10.14 -16.51
C THR A 138 29.32 9.96 -17.94
N SER A 139 28.47 9.46 -18.85
CA SER A 139 28.76 9.44 -20.30
C SER A 139 28.79 10.85 -20.93
N MET A 140 28.33 11.85 -20.20
CA MET A 140 28.38 13.26 -20.62
C MET A 140 29.42 14.03 -19.81
N SER A 141 29.94 15.15 -20.38
CA SER A 141 30.71 16.11 -19.56
C SER A 141 29.78 16.82 -18.55
N GLU A 142 30.36 17.30 -17.45
CA GLU A 142 29.61 18.03 -16.42
C GLU A 142 28.80 19.19 -17.00
N SER A 143 29.42 20.01 -17.85
CA SER A 143 28.78 21.16 -18.48
C SER A 143 27.59 20.76 -19.36
N LYS A 144 27.71 19.64 -20.09
CA LYS A 144 26.65 19.09 -20.92
C LYS A 144 25.48 18.57 -20.05
N PHE A 145 25.79 17.83 -19.00
CA PHE A 145 24.77 17.34 -18.06
C PHE A 145 24.04 18.49 -17.38
N VAL A 146 24.75 19.51 -16.88
CA VAL A 146 24.13 20.69 -16.25
C VAL A 146 23.18 21.38 -17.22
N SER A 147 23.59 21.58 -18.48
CA SER A 147 22.71 22.15 -19.52
C SER A 147 21.45 21.29 -19.74
N GLU A 148 21.61 19.98 -19.86
CA GLU A 148 20.51 19.03 -20.06
C GLU A 148 19.57 18.96 -18.85
N TYR A 149 20.12 19.02 -17.63
CA TYR A 149 19.32 19.07 -16.40
C TYR A 149 18.49 20.35 -16.33
N ILE A 150 19.06 21.51 -16.66
CA ILE A 150 18.35 22.79 -16.68
C ILE A 150 17.20 22.77 -17.69
N LYS A 151 17.45 22.26 -18.91
CA LYS A 151 16.41 22.09 -19.95
C LYS A 151 15.30 21.17 -19.47
N TRP A 152 15.65 20.02 -18.87
CA TRP A 152 14.70 19.07 -18.32
C TRP A 152 13.88 19.70 -17.20
N ALA A 153 14.51 20.38 -16.25
CA ALA A 153 13.84 21.02 -15.12
C ALA A 153 12.79 22.05 -15.60
N LYS A 154 13.16 22.90 -16.55
CA LYS A 154 12.24 23.88 -17.18
C LYS A 154 11.06 23.18 -17.86
N LYS A 155 11.33 22.14 -18.66
CA LYS A 155 10.29 21.38 -19.39
C LYS A 155 9.28 20.69 -18.44
N LYS A 156 9.75 20.12 -17.34
CA LYS A 156 8.91 19.45 -16.33
C LYS A 156 8.28 20.43 -15.32
N GLY A 157 8.60 21.73 -15.38
CA GLY A 157 8.07 22.78 -14.49
C GLY A 157 8.74 22.79 -13.11
N TYR A 158 9.97 22.32 -13.02
CA TYR A 158 10.80 22.42 -11.81
C TYR A 158 11.68 23.66 -11.88
N HIS A 159 12.05 24.21 -10.70
CA HIS A 159 13.00 25.29 -10.61
C HIS A 159 14.41 24.76 -11.02
N PRO A 160 15.05 25.32 -12.05
CA PRO A 160 16.40 24.95 -12.45
C PRO A 160 17.40 25.38 -11.39
N ASN A 161 18.32 24.49 -11.02
CA ASN A 161 19.36 24.76 -10.02
C ASN A 161 20.68 24.13 -10.46
N GLU A 162 21.65 24.97 -10.82
CA GLU A 162 22.96 24.54 -11.34
C GLU A 162 23.78 23.83 -10.26
N THR A 163 23.80 24.35 -9.03
CA THR A 163 24.50 23.71 -7.90
C THR A 163 23.97 22.31 -7.67
N LYS A 164 22.67 22.13 -7.78
CA LYS A 164 22.02 20.81 -7.66
C LYS A 164 22.42 19.88 -8.80
N ALA A 165 22.52 20.38 -10.01
CA ALA A 165 22.98 19.60 -11.15
C ALA A 165 24.43 19.11 -10.94
N LYS A 166 25.32 19.98 -10.47
CA LYS A 166 26.73 19.64 -10.14
C LYS A 166 26.79 18.57 -9.03
N SER A 167 25.98 18.72 -7.97
CA SER A 167 25.88 17.69 -6.90
C SER A 167 25.39 16.33 -7.42
N LEU A 168 24.44 16.30 -8.37
CA LEU A 168 23.98 15.08 -9.00
C LEU A 168 25.05 14.44 -9.88
N TYR A 169 25.84 15.24 -10.60
CA TYR A 169 26.94 14.77 -11.41
C TYR A 169 28.07 14.19 -10.55
N ALA A 170 28.45 14.88 -9.47
CA ALA A 170 29.47 14.40 -8.53
C ALA A 170 29.01 13.06 -7.89
N ASN A 171 27.76 12.97 -7.44
CA ASN A 171 27.22 11.71 -6.92
C ASN A 171 27.26 10.59 -7.98
N ALA A 172 26.97 10.89 -9.24
CA ALA A 172 27.02 9.90 -10.31
C ALA A 172 28.44 9.37 -10.55
N LEU A 173 29.48 10.22 -10.41
CA LEU A 173 30.88 9.81 -10.52
C LEU A 173 31.34 8.92 -9.36
N GLU A 174 30.82 9.16 -8.16
CA GLU A 174 31.15 8.39 -6.95
C GLU A 174 30.31 7.12 -6.81
N SER A 175 29.22 7.00 -7.58
CA SER A 175 28.31 5.87 -7.49
C SER A 175 28.92 4.60 -8.09
N ILE A 176 28.78 3.47 -7.37
CA ILE A 176 29.13 2.13 -7.85
C ILE A 176 27.84 1.33 -8.02
N PRO A 177 27.28 1.29 -9.23
CA PRO A 177 26.04 0.54 -9.49
C PRO A 177 26.30 -0.98 -9.48
N THR A 178 25.32 -1.75 -9.05
CA THR A 178 25.37 -3.23 -9.08
C THR A 178 24.64 -3.83 -10.28
N LEU A 179 23.78 -3.04 -10.93
CA LEU A 179 23.12 -3.42 -12.18
C LEU A 179 23.80 -2.67 -13.36
N PRO A 180 24.00 -3.31 -14.52
CA PRO A 180 24.68 -2.70 -15.64
C PRO A 180 23.77 -1.75 -16.44
N SER A 181 24.34 -0.66 -16.95
CA SER A 181 23.61 0.31 -17.79
C SER A 181 23.38 -0.14 -19.23
N ASN A 182 24.11 -1.13 -19.70
CA ASN A 182 23.99 -1.67 -21.06
C ASN A 182 22.88 -2.72 -21.23
N SER A 183 22.21 -3.11 -20.14
CA SER A 183 21.11 -4.08 -20.18
C SER A 183 19.78 -3.36 -20.39
N PRO A 184 19.00 -3.72 -21.44
CA PRO A 184 17.66 -3.18 -21.65
C PRO A 184 16.71 -3.48 -20.47
N SER A 185 16.87 -4.62 -19.80
CA SER A 185 16.07 -5.01 -18.63
C SER A 185 16.31 -4.09 -17.44
N THR A 186 17.54 -3.62 -17.20
CA THR A 186 17.83 -2.66 -16.11
C THR A 186 17.04 -1.36 -16.29
N LYS A 187 16.98 -0.84 -17.51
CA LYS A 187 16.19 0.36 -17.79
C LYS A 187 14.69 0.13 -17.54
N MET A 188 14.17 -1.01 -18.00
CA MET A 188 12.76 -1.36 -17.76
C MET A 188 12.44 -1.48 -16.26
N LEU A 189 13.30 -2.13 -15.49
CA LEU A 189 13.13 -2.24 -14.04
C LEU A 189 13.00 -0.87 -13.36
N VAL A 190 13.80 0.12 -13.76
CA VAL A 190 13.72 1.49 -13.19
C VAL A 190 12.43 2.21 -13.61
N LEU A 191 11.95 1.98 -14.85
CA LEU A 191 10.77 2.67 -15.36
C LEU A 191 9.45 2.06 -14.85
N GLU A 192 9.46 0.79 -14.45
CA GLU A 192 8.30 0.07 -13.94
C GLU A 192 8.19 0.07 -12.41
N ALA A 193 9.24 0.51 -11.68
CA ALA A 193 9.28 0.58 -10.23
C ALA A 193 8.54 1.80 -9.67
#